data_c1a76a4e362829dfa6ae0a1bc6eae7b4
#
_entry.id   c1a76a4e362829dfa6ae0a1bc6eae7b4
#
_cell.length_a   1.000
_cell.length_b   1.000
_cell.length_c   1.000
_cell.angle_alpha   90.00
_cell.angle_beta   90.00
_cell.angle_gamma   90.00
#
_symmetry.space_group_name_H-M   'P 1'
#
loop_
_entity.id
_entity.type
_entity.pdbx_description
1 polymer ?
#
loop_
_entity_poly.entity_id
_entity_poly.type
_entity_poly.pdbx_seq_one_letter_code
_entity_poly.pdbx_strand_id
1 'polypeptide(L)'
;MRSNIITPYPNQKLLVCEYIGRLDTMEQNDIVTMGMCLMYNAECCPEAGTGETVSNFIKYKLRRYLMLDPTNANTRKLTNPNNNDYGIVIGDGDKKYNGLRMLKEFIYEPLSYTADGKPIRRLKSISSVRLLLECQRFTAEGNFDHISAAIVAMYVFLADSLNTKRLVEGNTENNDRRIANRLNRR
;
A
#
# COMPACT_ATOMS: atom_id res chain seq x y z
N MET A 1 5.57 4.39 2.00
CA MET A 1 4.87 5.49 1.33
C MET A 1 3.54 4.96 0.80
N ARG A 2 2.40 5.44 1.27
CA ARG A 2 1.10 5.10 0.68
C ARG A 2 0.87 6.01 -0.51
N SER A 3 0.78 5.48 -1.69
CA SER A 3 0.24 6.23 -2.82
C SER A 3 -1.28 6.12 -2.79
N ASN A 4 -1.95 7.05 -2.14
CA ASN A 4 -3.35 7.25 -2.39
C ASN A 4 -3.50 8.15 -3.60
N ILE A 5 -4.14 7.61 -4.61
CA ILE A 5 -4.31 8.27 -5.86
C ILE A 5 -5.74 8.72 -5.96
N ILE A 6 -5.91 10.03 -6.08
CA ILE A 6 -7.07 10.56 -6.75
C ILE A 6 -6.78 10.46 -8.24
N THR A 7 -7.29 9.42 -8.88
CA THR A 7 -7.28 9.36 -10.33
C THR A 7 -8.69 9.63 -10.83
N PRO A 8 -8.83 10.24 -12.01
CA PRO A 8 -10.11 10.28 -12.69
C PRO A 8 -10.63 8.86 -13.05
N TYR A 9 -9.82 7.83 -12.81
CA TYR A 9 -10.13 6.42 -13.06
C TYR A 9 -10.08 5.65 -11.73
N PRO A 10 -11.20 5.28 -11.13
CA PRO A 10 -11.30 4.77 -9.76
C PRO A 10 -10.53 3.47 -9.49
N ASN A 11 -10.02 2.80 -10.49
CA ASN A 11 -9.31 1.52 -10.35
C ASN A 11 -7.82 1.57 -10.65
N GLN A 12 -7.25 2.76 -10.92
CA GLN A 12 -5.83 2.86 -11.23
C GLN A 12 -5.02 3.21 -9.98
N LYS A 13 -4.10 2.33 -9.60
CA LYS A 13 -3.13 2.56 -8.51
C LYS A 13 -1.88 3.22 -9.13
N LEU A 14 -1.60 4.49 -8.82
CA LEU A 14 -0.48 5.25 -9.36
C LEU A 14 0.45 5.72 -8.23
N LEU A 15 1.71 5.98 -8.50
CA LEU A 15 2.62 6.68 -7.60
C LEU A 15 2.43 8.18 -7.80
N VAL A 16 1.89 8.88 -6.82
CA VAL A 16 1.57 10.33 -6.94
C VAL A 16 2.58 11.22 -6.25
N CYS A 17 3.31 10.70 -5.27
CA CYS A 17 4.30 11.45 -4.53
C CYS A 17 5.44 10.53 -4.09
N GLU A 18 6.64 11.05 -4.13
CA GLU A 18 7.85 10.41 -3.66
C GLU A 18 8.68 11.43 -2.90
N TYR A 19 9.16 11.06 -1.72
CA TYR A 19 10.18 11.79 -1.00
C TYR A 19 11.47 10.98 -1.00
N ILE A 20 12.53 11.60 -1.44
CA ILE A 20 13.87 11.02 -1.48
C ILE A 20 14.78 11.97 -0.72
N GLY A 21 15.17 11.57 0.47
CA GLY A 21 16.07 12.37 1.30
C GLY A 21 16.46 11.58 2.54
N ARG A 22 17.59 11.94 3.09
CA ARG A 22 18.05 11.48 4.39
C ARG A 22 18.29 12.72 5.24
N LEU A 23 17.45 12.92 6.23
CA LEU A 23 17.61 13.99 7.21
C LEU A 23 18.45 13.47 8.37
N ASP A 24 18.88 14.38 9.26
CA ASP A 24 19.82 14.08 10.33
C ASP A 24 19.26 13.09 11.35
N THR A 25 17.94 13.11 11.56
CA THR A 25 17.29 12.23 12.53
C THR A 25 16.08 11.50 11.91
N MET A 26 15.72 10.34 12.50
CA MET A 26 14.51 9.61 12.13
C MET A 26 13.27 10.47 12.36
N GLU A 27 13.21 11.21 13.47
CA GLU A 27 12.09 12.09 13.76
C GLU A 27 11.85 13.13 12.65
N GLN A 28 12.91 13.74 12.11
CA GLN A 28 12.78 14.69 11.00
C GLN A 28 12.23 14.01 9.73
N ASN A 29 12.67 12.80 9.40
CA ASN A 29 12.11 12.02 8.29
C ASN A 29 10.64 11.68 8.53
N ASP A 30 10.29 11.33 9.76
CA ASP A 30 8.90 11.02 10.15
C ASP A 30 8.01 12.27 10.06
N ILE A 31 8.50 13.46 10.41
CA ILE A 31 7.77 14.72 10.25
C ILE A 31 7.42 14.97 8.77
N VAL A 32 8.36 14.72 7.85
CA VAL A 32 8.07 14.82 6.41
C VAL A 32 7.00 13.81 6.01
N THR A 33 7.10 12.57 6.47
CA THR A 33 6.12 11.51 6.20
C THR A 33 4.74 11.88 6.75
N MET A 34 4.67 12.42 7.97
CA MET A 34 3.43 12.94 8.57
C MET A 34 2.83 14.07 7.74
N GLY A 35 3.67 15.00 7.25
CA GLY A 35 3.25 16.07 6.36
C GLY A 35 2.62 15.53 5.07
N MET A 36 3.21 14.51 4.48
CA MET A 36 2.64 13.83 3.30
C MET A 36 1.31 13.14 3.64
N CYS A 37 1.22 12.45 4.79
CA CYS A 37 -0.02 11.84 5.24
C CYS A 37 -1.15 12.86 5.41
N LEU A 38 -0.86 14.02 5.99
CA LEU A 38 -1.82 15.10 6.16
C LEU A 38 -2.24 15.72 4.82
N MET A 39 -1.26 16.01 3.93
CA MET A 39 -1.50 16.63 2.63
C MET A 39 -2.39 15.76 1.72
N TYR A 40 -2.16 14.47 1.72
CA TYR A 40 -2.86 13.52 0.84
C TYR A 40 -3.99 12.75 1.54
N ASN A 41 -4.27 13.04 2.82
CA ASN A 41 -5.18 12.26 3.66
C ASN A 41 -4.89 10.75 3.53
N ALA A 42 -3.62 10.39 3.60
CA ALA A 42 -3.13 9.04 3.38
C ALA A 42 -2.68 8.40 4.69
N GLU A 43 -2.67 7.07 4.75
CA GLU A 43 -2.07 6.35 5.87
C GLU A 43 -0.63 5.97 5.54
N CYS A 44 0.21 5.91 6.58
CA CYS A 44 1.57 5.43 6.53
C CYS A 44 1.60 3.94 6.92
N CYS A 45 2.16 3.11 6.05
CA CYS A 45 2.53 1.74 6.38
C CYS A 45 4.05 1.71 6.57
N PRO A 46 4.57 1.83 7.79
CA PRO A 46 6.01 1.78 8.02
C PRO A 46 6.54 0.36 7.76
N GLU A 47 7.80 0.25 7.36
CA GLU A 47 8.50 -1.02 7.47
C GLU A 47 8.72 -1.30 8.96
N ALA A 48 8.10 -2.36 9.47
CA ALA A 48 8.18 -2.69 10.88
C ALA A 48 9.58 -3.22 11.21
N GLY A 49 10.23 -2.58 12.14
CA GLY A 49 11.59 -2.86 12.59
C GLY A 49 12.11 -1.74 13.46
N THR A 50 11.60 -0.55 13.27
CA THR A 50 11.89 0.61 14.10
C THR A 50 10.60 1.09 14.76
N GLY A 51 10.35 0.67 16.00
CA GLY A 51 9.24 1.22 16.80
C GLY A 51 9.31 2.74 16.96
N GLU A 52 10.38 3.37 16.45
CA GLU A 52 10.61 4.80 16.51
C GLU A 52 9.61 5.58 15.65
N THR A 53 9.39 5.19 14.39
CA THR A 53 8.40 5.84 13.52
C THR A 53 7.01 5.81 14.14
N VAL A 54 6.59 4.65 14.66
CA VAL A 54 5.29 4.52 15.34
C VAL A 54 5.22 5.42 16.57
N SER A 55 6.29 5.45 17.37
CA SER A 55 6.39 6.30 18.56
C SER A 55 6.30 7.79 18.22
N ASN A 56 6.94 8.22 17.13
CA ASN A 56 6.88 9.60 16.64
C ASN A 56 5.46 9.98 16.19
N PHE A 57 4.78 9.13 15.43
CA PHE A 57 3.38 9.37 15.06
C PHE A 57 2.45 9.49 16.27
N ILE A 58 2.67 8.68 17.33
CA ILE A 58 1.92 8.77 18.58
C ILE A 58 2.23 10.07 19.32
N LYS A 59 3.53 10.43 19.45
CA LYS A 59 4.01 11.69 20.05
C LYS A 59 3.33 12.91 19.43
N TYR A 60 3.19 12.94 18.10
CA TYR A 60 2.55 14.02 17.36
C TYR A 60 1.02 13.87 17.24
N LYS A 61 0.39 12.91 17.95
CA LYS A 61 -1.06 12.64 17.94
C LYS A 61 -1.63 12.29 16.56
N LEU A 62 -0.79 11.72 15.72
CA LEU A 62 -1.12 11.31 14.33
C LEU A 62 -1.27 9.79 14.17
N ARG A 63 -1.48 9.05 15.28
CA ARG A 63 -1.66 7.58 15.29
C ARG A 63 -2.70 7.09 14.27
N ARG A 64 -3.76 7.87 14.02
CA ARG A 64 -4.82 7.53 13.06
C ARG A 64 -4.34 7.38 11.62
N TYR A 65 -3.17 7.92 11.31
CA TYR A 65 -2.54 7.82 10.00
C TYR A 65 -1.58 6.62 9.88
N LEU A 66 -1.40 5.84 10.95
CA LEU A 66 -0.64 4.61 10.90
C LEU A 66 -1.52 3.45 10.44
N MET A 67 -1.02 2.70 9.47
CA MET A 67 -1.65 1.48 9.01
C MET A 67 -1.22 0.30 9.88
N LEU A 68 -2.16 -0.51 10.30
CA LEU A 68 -1.90 -1.82 10.88
C LEU A 68 -1.33 -2.76 9.83
N ASP A 69 -0.63 -3.84 10.26
CA ASP A 69 -0.04 -4.81 9.34
C ASP A 69 -1.07 -5.27 8.28
N PRO A 70 -0.87 -4.91 7.01
CA PRO A 70 -1.83 -5.26 5.95
C PRO A 70 -1.84 -6.75 5.63
N THR A 71 -0.83 -7.51 6.05
CA THR A 71 -0.73 -8.96 5.81
C THR A 71 -1.40 -9.79 6.87
N ASN A 72 -1.68 -9.23 8.05
CA ASN A 72 -2.27 -9.93 9.18
C ASN A 72 -3.75 -9.56 9.36
N ALA A 73 -4.65 -10.48 9.02
CA ALA A 73 -6.09 -10.26 9.15
C ALA A 73 -6.55 -10.06 10.62
N ASN A 74 -5.77 -10.55 11.59
CA ASN A 74 -6.13 -10.44 13.02
C ASN A 74 -5.81 -9.05 13.57
N THR A 75 -4.74 -8.39 13.12
CA THR A 75 -4.38 -7.03 13.58
C THR A 75 -5.44 -6.01 13.22
N ARG A 76 -6.15 -6.21 12.11
CA ARG A 76 -7.22 -5.30 11.65
C ARG A 76 -8.44 -5.24 12.58
N LYS A 77 -8.58 -6.21 13.48
CA LYS A 77 -9.69 -6.28 14.45
C LYS A 77 -9.31 -5.75 15.83
N LEU A 78 -8.08 -5.31 16.02
CA LEU A 78 -7.60 -4.82 17.30
C LEU A 78 -8.25 -3.46 17.62
N THR A 79 -8.91 -3.39 18.77
CA THR A 79 -9.43 -2.13 19.32
C THR A 79 -8.32 -1.27 19.94
N ASN A 80 -7.29 -1.92 20.48
CA ASN A 80 -6.11 -1.26 21.09
C ASN A 80 -4.83 -1.91 20.56
N PRO A 81 -4.36 -1.54 19.36
CA PRO A 81 -3.14 -2.09 18.80
C PRO A 81 -1.91 -1.59 19.55
N ASN A 82 -0.94 -2.47 19.73
CA ASN A 82 0.39 -2.16 20.24
C ASN A 82 1.27 -1.54 19.14
N ASN A 83 2.42 -0.97 19.50
CA ASN A 83 3.32 -0.37 18.52
C ASN A 83 3.80 -1.37 17.45
N ASN A 84 3.93 -2.65 17.80
CA ASN A 84 4.38 -3.71 16.91
C ASN A 84 3.29 -4.20 15.92
N ASP A 85 2.06 -3.76 16.10
CA ASP A 85 0.94 -4.14 15.21
C ASP A 85 0.86 -3.24 13.96
N TYR A 86 1.65 -2.16 13.94
CA TYR A 86 1.69 -1.22 12.82
C TYR A 86 2.79 -1.56 11.81
N GLY A 87 2.48 -1.36 10.54
CA GLY A 87 3.42 -1.55 9.45
C GLY A 87 3.62 -3.01 9.06
N ILE A 88 4.61 -3.28 8.24
CA ILE A 88 4.91 -4.60 7.71
C ILE A 88 6.40 -4.93 7.87
N VAL A 89 6.72 -6.15 8.30
CA VAL A 89 8.08 -6.69 8.26
C VAL A 89 8.30 -7.36 6.92
N ILE A 90 9.23 -6.84 6.12
CA ILE A 90 9.60 -7.41 4.79
C ILE A 90 10.85 -8.29 4.89
N GLY A 91 11.58 -8.24 5.99
CA GLY A 91 12.91 -8.84 6.12
C GLY A 91 13.01 -10.37 5.98
N ASP A 92 11.89 -11.10 5.96
CA ASP A 92 11.90 -12.52 5.65
C ASP A 92 11.89 -12.76 4.12
N GLY A 93 12.66 -13.74 3.67
CA GLY A 93 12.87 -14.02 2.25
C GLY A 93 11.59 -14.18 1.45
N ASP A 94 10.57 -14.84 2.00
CA ASP A 94 9.32 -15.12 1.31
C ASP A 94 8.50 -13.85 1.04
N LYS A 95 8.40 -12.94 2.01
CA LYS A 95 7.69 -11.67 1.81
C LYS A 95 8.40 -10.81 0.78
N LYS A 96 9.73 -10.69 0.86
CA LYS A 96 10.51 -9.95 -0.12
C LYS A 96 10.32 -10.52 -1.53
N TYR A 97 10.44 -11.84 -1.69
CA TYR A 97 10.26 -12.51 -2.97
C TYR A 97 8.85 -12.32 -3.54
N ASN A 98 7.81 -12.56 -2.74
CA ASN A 98 6.43 -12.36 -3.16
C ASN A 98 6.12 -10.90 -3.50
N GLY A 99 6.65 -9.95 -2.73
CA GLY A 99 6.53 -8.53 -3.00
C GLY A 99 7.19 -8.10 -4.32
N LEU A 100 8.37 -8.65 -4.62
CA LEU A 100 9.04 -8.43 -5.91
C LEU A 100 8.22 -8.99 -7.07
N ARG A 101 7.63 -10.18 -6.91
CA ARG A 101 6.75 -10.77 -7.92
C ARG A 101 5.54 -9.87 -8.16
N MET A 102 4.86 -9.42 -7.11
CA MET A 102 3.72 -8.49 -7.22
C MET A 102 4.13 -7.16 -7.87
N LEU A 103 5.29 -6.60 -7.52
CA LEU A 103 5.82 -5.39 -8.14
C LEU A 103 6.08 -5.59 -9.64
N LYS A 104 6.65 -6.72 -10.02
CA LYS A 104 6.85 -7.08 -11.44
C LYS A 104 5.51 -7.16 -12.17
N GLU A 105 4.53 -7.88 -11.63
CA GLU A 105 3.19 -7.99 -12.21
C GLU A 105 2.54 -6.60 -12.36
N PHE A 106 2.62 -5.76 -11.32
CA PHE A 106 2.13 -4.39 -11.33
C PHE A 106 2.76 -3.54 -12.44
N ILE A 107 4.07 -3.57 -12.60
CA ILE A 107 4.80 -2.80 -13.64
C ILE A 107 4.39 -3.22 -15.05
N TYR A 108 4.16 -4.51 -15.27
CA TYR A 108 3.84 -5.08 -16.58
C TYR A 108 2.33 -5.09 -16.89
N GLU A 109 1.48 -4.80 -15.93
CA GLU A 109 0.04 -4.75 -16.12
C GLU A 109 -0.34 -3.70 -17.18
N PRO A 110 -1.20 -4.03 -18.17
CA PRO A 110 -1.68 -3.05 -19.14
C PRO A 110 -2.62 -2.04 -18.46
N LEU A 111 -2.36 -0.75 -18.65
CA LEU A 111 -3.26 0.34 -18.24
C LEU A 111 -4.29 0.67 -19.31
N SER A 112 -3.89 0.59 -20.57
CA SER A 112 -4.70 0.88 -21.74
C SER A 112 -4.07 0.22 -22.96
N TYR A 113 -4.73 0.41 -24.11
CA TYR A 113 -4.23 -0.08 -25.38
C TYR A 113 -4.16 1.07 -26.38
N THR A 114 -3.18 1.02 -27.27
CA THR A 114 -3.06 1.95 -28.40
C THR A 114 -4.13 1.61 -29.45
N ALA A 115 -4.35 2.48 -30.44
CA ALA A 115 -5.32 2.26 -31.50
C ALA A 115 -5.04 0.98 -32.33
N ASP A 116 -3.78 0.56 -32.40
CA ASP A 116 -3.32 -0.68 -33.04
C ASP A 116 -3.31 -1.90 -32.11
N GLY A 117 -3.95 -1.79 -30.94
CA GLY A 117 -4.13 -2.90 -29.99
C GLY A 117 -2.92 -3.25 -29.14
N LYS A 118 -1.83 -2.45 -29.16
CA LYS A 118 -0.65 -2.70 -28.33
C LYS A 118 -0.87 -2.24 -26.89
N PRO A 119 -0.49 -3.02 -25.87
CA PRO A 119 -0.69 -2.63 -24.48
C PRO A 119 0.23 -1.46 -24.08
N ILE A 120 -0.34 -0.45 -23.46
CA ILE A 120 0.37 0.59 -22.73
C ILE A 120 0.50 0.11 -21.29
N ARG A 121 1.70 -0.31 -20.91
CA ARG A 121 1.96 -0.89 -19.59
C ARG A 121 2.04 0.19 -18.51
N ARG A 122 1.74 -0.20 -17.27
CA ARG A 122 1.82 0.66 -16.08
C ARG A 122 3.21 1.24 -15.86
N LEU A 123 4.26 0.59 -16.33
CA LEU A 123 5.63 1.11 -16.36
C LEU A 123 5.70 2.55 -16.89
N LYS A 124 4.89 2.91 -17.90
CA LYS A 124 4.86 4.25 -18.48
C LYS A 124 4.22 5.31 -17.58
N SER A 125 3.48 4.92 -16.55
CA SER A 125 2.88 5.83 -15.58
C SER A 125 3.75 6.06 -14.34
N ILE A 126 4.87 5.35 -14.21
CA ILE A 126 5.79 5.51 -13.08
C ILE A 126 6.69 6.71 -13.36
N SER A 127 6.48 7.79 -12.60
CA SER A 127 7.28 9.02 -12.70
C SER A 127 8.58 8.96 -11.90
N SER A 128 8.73 8.02 -10.97
CA SER A 128 9.94 7.86 -10.17
C SER A 128 11.09 7.29 -11.01
N VAL A 129 11.99 8.17 -11.45
CA VAL A 129 13.20 7.79 -12.18
C VAL A 129 14.10 6.90 -11.31
N ARG A 130 14.19 7.18 -10.01
CA ARG A 130 15.02 6.40 -9.09
C ARG A 130 14.51 4.97 -8.90
N LEU A 131 13.21 4.80 -8.71
CA LEU A 131 12.60 3.47 -8.66
C LEU A 131 12.89 2.69 -9.95
N LEU A 132 12.75 3.32 -11.11
CA LEU A 132 13.03 2.68 -12.39
C LEU A 132 14.51 2.28 -12.54
N LEU A 133 15.45 3.14 -12.10
CA LEU A 133 16.87 2.83 -12.09
C LEU A 133 17.22 1.71 -11.12
N GLU A 134 16.61 1.66 -9.93
CA GLU A 134 16.78 0.54 -9.01
C GLU A 134 16.24 -0.75 -9.60
N CYS A 135 15.04 -0.73 -10.22
CA CYS A 135 14.50 -1.90 -10.90
C CYS A 135 15.42 -2.45 -12.00
N GLN A 136 16.11 -1.56 -12.72
CA GLN A 136 17.07 -1.95 -13.77
C GLN A 136 18.34 -2.57 -13.19
N ARG A 137 18.78 -2.13 -12.01
CA ARG A 137 20.05 -2.53 -11.38
C ARG A 137 19.86 -3.57 -10.27
N PHE A 138 18.64 -4.02 -10.06
CA PHE A 138 18.29 -4.87 -8.94
C PHE A 138 19.11 -6.16 -8.93
N THR A 139 19.74 -6.42 -7.79
CA THR A 139 20.40 -7.69 -7.46
C THR A 139 19.90 -8.16 -6.09
N ALA A 140 19.96 -9.46 -5.83
CA ALA A 140 19.48 -10.02 -4.56
C ALA A 140 20.25 -9.50 -3.33
N GLU A 141 21.51 -9.07 -3.51
CA GLU A 141 22.44 -8.68 -2.44
C GLU A 141 22.54 -7.15 -2.25
N GLY A 142 21.86 -6.37 -3.10
CA GLY A 142 21.91 -4.90 -3.02
C GLY A 142 20.94 -4.29 -2.01
N ASN A 143 21.26 -3.07 -1.57
CA ASN A 143 20.32 -2.23 -0.83
C ASN A 143 19.53 -1.36 -1.80
N PHE A 144 18.22 -1.55 -1.86
CA PHE A 144 17.32 -0.92 -2.80
C PHE A 144 16.10 -0.35 -2.05
N ASP A 145 16.25 0.83 -1.50
CA ASP A 145 15.26 1.47 -0.63
C ASP A 145 13.93 1.76 -1.36
N HIS A 146 14.01 2.17 -2.64
CA HIS A 146 12.80 2.47 -3.43
C HIS A 146 12.04 1.20 -3.80
N ILE A 147 12.75 0.12 -4.11
CA ILE A 147 12.13 -1.20 -4.33
C ILE A 147 11.49 -1.71 -3.03
N SER A 148 12.16 -1.57 -1.89
CA SER A 148 11.59 -1.95 -0.59
C SER A 148 10.30 -1.18 -0.28
N ALA A 149 10.30 0.14 -0.48
CA ALA A 149 9.10 0.96 -0.33
C ALA A 149 7.98 0.55 -1.32
N ALA A 150 8.34 0.24 -2.57
CA ALA A 150 7.38 -0.25 -3.56
C ALA A 150 6.80 -1.61 -3.19
N ILE A 151 7.59 -2.51 -2.61
CA ILE A 151 7.11 -3.81 -2.09
C ILE A 151 6.07 -3.58 -0.98
N VAL A 152 6.32 -2.68 -0.02
CA VAL A 152 5.33 -2.32 1.00
C VAL A 152 4.02 -1.87 0.35
N ALA A 153 4.11 -0.99 -0.66
CA ALA A 153 2.93 -0.51 -1.39
C ALA A 153 2.17 -1.65 -2.08
N MET A 154 2.85 -2.67 -2.61
CA MET A 154 2.18 -3.83 -3.22
C MET A 154 1.35 -4.62 -2.20
N TYR A 155 1.86 -4.83 -0.99
CA TYR A 155 1.11 -5.48 0.08
C TYR A 155 -0.12 -4.66 0.52
N VAL A 156 0.01 -3.34 0.59
CA VAL A 156 -1.12 -2.44 0.87
C VAL A 156 -2.18 -2.56 -0.24
N PHE A 157 -1.77 -2.56 -1.51
CA PHE A 157 -2.68 -2.71 -2.65
C PHE A 157 -3.42 -4.05 -2.65
N LEU A 158 -2.74 -5.14 -2.32
CA LEU A 158 -3.35 -6.47 -2.19
C LEU A 158 -4.41 -6.46 -1.07
N ALA A 159 -4.08 -5.89 0.07
CA ALA A 159 -4.98 -5.80 1.20
C ALA A 159 -6.25 -4.99 0.90
N ASP A 160 -6.12 -3.87 0.21
CA ASP A 160 -7.26 -3.05 -0.21
C ASP A 160 -8.15 -3.79 -1.24
N SER A 161 -7.53 -4.54 -2.15
CA SER A 161 -8.27 -5.34 -3.14
C SER A 161 -9.10 -6.45 -2.49
N LEU A 162 -8.57 -7.12 -1.47
CA LEU A 162 -9.27 -8.15 -0.72
C LEU A 162 -10.42 -7.56 0.11
N ASN A 163 -10.25 -6.37 0.68
CA ASN A 163 -11.31 -5.67 1.42
C ASN A 163 -12.47 -5.28 0.50
N THR A 164 -12.17 -4.75 -0.68
CA THR A 164 -13.19 -4.37 -1.66
C THR A 164 -14.01 -5.57 -2.11
N LYS A 165 -13.37 -6.71 -2.38
CA LYS A 165 -14.09 -7.95 -2.73
C LYS A 165 -15.02 -8.40 -1.62
N ARG A 166 -14.58 -8.43 -0.36
CA ARG A 166 -15.41 -8.82 0.79
C ARG A 166 -16.61 -7.90 1.00
N LEU A 167 -16.47 -6.60 0.76
CA LEU A 167 -17.59 -5.64 0.86
C LEU A 167 -18.63 -5.88 -0.23
N VAL A 168 -18.20 -6.19 -1.45
CA VAL A 168 -19.11 -6.51 -2.55
C VAL A 168 -19.84 -7.83 -2.29
N GLU A 169 -19.13 -8.89 -1.90
CA GLU A 169 -19.70 -10.21 -1.57
C GLU A 169 -20.67 -10.11 -0.39
N GLY A 170 -20.29 -9.43 0.71
CA GLY A 170 -21.17 -9.26 1.87
C GLY A 170 -22.43 -8.46 1.58
N ASN A 171 -22.38 -7.47 0.67
CA ASN A 171 -23.57 -6.74 0.21
C ASN A 171 -24.49 -7.60 -0.66
N THR A 172 -23.95 -8.48 -1.49
CA THR A 172 -24.73 -9.39 -2.32
C THR A 172 -25.48 -10.40 -1.45
N GLU A 173 -24.80 -11.07 -0.51
CA GLU A 173 -25.45 -12.01 0.42
C GLU A 173 -26.56 -11.35 1.27
N ASN A 174 -26.36 -10.12 1.75
CA ASN A 174 -27.37 -9.42 2.52
C ASN A 174 -28.58 -9.02 1.67
N ASN A 175 -28.38 -8.69 0.41
CA ASN A 175 -29.47 -8.40 -0.52
C ASN A 175 -30.27 -9.67 -0.85
N ASP A 176 -29.59 -10.79 -1.09
CA ASP A 176 -30.24 -12.08 -1.38
C ASP A 176 -31.05 -12.58 -0.19
N ARG A 177 -30.52 -12.45 1.04
CA ARG A 177 -31.27 -12.78 2.27
C ARG A 177 -32.50 -11.88 2.46
N ARG A 178 -32.41 -10.58 2.12
CA ARG A 178 -33.56 -9.65 2.18
C ARG A 178 -34.63 -9.99 1.17
N ILE A 179 -34.26 -10.40 -0.04
CA ILE A 179 -35.18 -10.84 -1.10
C ILE A 179 -35.86 -12.14 -0.69
N ALA A 180 -35.11 -13.15 -0.24
CA ALA A 180 -35.63 -14.42 0.22
C ALA A 180 -36.64 -14.24 1.39
N ASN A 181 -36.32 -13.37 2.37
CA ASN A 181 -37.21 -13.09 3.49
C ASN A 181 -38.49 -12.34 3.09
N ARG A 182 -38.48 -11.58 1.98
CA ARG A 182 -39.70 -10.94 1.43
C ARG A 182 -40.59 -11.93 0.69
N LEU A 183 -40.00 -12.91 0.00
CA LEU A 183 -40.73 -13.95 -0.74
C LEU A 183 -41.42 -14.95 0.21
N ASN A 184 -40.79 -15.26 1.35
CA ASN A 184 -41.33 -16.18 2.36
C ASN A 184 -42.42 -15.57 3.27
N ARG A 185 -42.72 -14.27 3.14
CA ARG A 185 -43.80 -13.58 3.90
C ARG A 185 -45.09 -13.36 3.09
N ARG A 186 -45.19 -13.97 1.93
CA ARG A 186 -46.41 -14.04 1.12
C ARG A 186 -46.96 -15.47 1.12
#